data_5efee2a828f3a0d3d93d6a15343107d0
#
_entry.id   5efee2a828f3a0d3d93d6a15343107d0
#
_cell.length_a   1.000
_cell.length_b   1.000
_cell.length_c   1.000
_cell.angle_alpha   90.00
_cell.angle_beta   90.00
_cell.angle_gamma   90.00
#
_symmetry.space_group_name_H-M   'P 1'
#
loop_
_entity.id
_entity.type
_entity.pdbx_description
1 polymer ?
#
loop_
_entity_poly.entity_id
_entity_poly.type
_entity_poly.pdbx_seq_one_letter_code
_entity_poly.pdbx_strand_id
1 'polypeptide(L)'
;MGIADANNAGNVHGGVIMHLCDEVAGIAAVRHSGSRVVTAAMDRMSFRHPVFVGQLVTVKATVNAVWRSSMEVGVRVESENVRTSEIVHTSTAYLTMVALDDEGKPTEIPPIKAVTQDEKRREREAQLRRDNRLAERQRMEEERDRA
;
A
#
# COMPACT_ATOMS: atom_id res chain seq x y z
N MET A 1 9.57 -10.95 -13.56
CA MET A 1 10.51 -11.14 -12.44
C MET A 1 11.70 -11.94 -12.88
N GLY A 2 12.88 -11.43 -12.69
CA GLY A 2 14.13 -12.04 -13.12
C GLY A 2 14.84 -12.81 -12.02
N ILE A 3 15.96 -13.43 -12.38
CA ILE A 3 16.79 -14.21 -11.44
C ILE A 3 17.34 -13.35 -10.31
N ALA A 4 17.68 -12.08 -10.58
CA ALA A 4 18.17 -11.14 -9.56
C ALA A 4 17.15 -10.81 -8.47
N ASP A 5 15.86 -11.04 -8.72
CA ASP A 5 14.78 -10.80 -7.76
C ASP A 5 14.53 -12.01 -6.85
N ALA A 6 15.16 -13.14 -7.12
CA ALA A 6 14.90 -14.40 -6.44
C ALA A 6 15.71 -14.58 -5.14
N ASN A 7 15.09 -15.24 -4.16
CA ASN A 7 15.77 -15.76 -2.98
C ASN A 7 16.40 -17.14 -3.25
N ASN A 8 17.06 -17.71 -2.25
CA ASN A 8 17.73 -19.01 -2.37
C ASN A 8 16.76 -20.19 -2.66
N ALA A 9 15.46 -20.02 -2.41
CA ALA A 9 14.43 -21.02 -2.71
C ALA A 9 13.84 -20.89 -4.13
N GLY A 10 14.29 -19.93 -4.93
CA GLY A 10 13.80 -19.69 -6.30
C GLY A 10 12.54 -18.84 -6.39
N ASN A 11 12.04 -18.36 -5.26
CA ASN A 11 10.91 -17.41 -5.20
C ASN A 11 11.43 -15.98 -5.25
N VAL A 12 10.60 -15.06 -5.72
CA VAL A 12 10.90 -13.63 -5.65
C VAL A 12 10.91 -13.17 -4.20
N HIS A 13 11.89 -12.37 -3.81
CA HIS A 13 11.95 -11.78 -2.49
C HIS A 13 10.70 -10.95 -2.18
N GLY A 14 10.13 -11.11 -0.98
CA GLY A 14 9.03 -10.28 -0.50
C GLY A 14 9.37 -8.79 -0.51
N GLY A 15 10.62 -8.44 -0.22
CA GLY A 15 11.12 -7.06 -0.29
C GLY A 15 11.03 -6.44 -1.69
N VAL A 16 11.21 -7.21 -2.75
CA VAL A 16 11.04 -6.74 -4.14
C VAL A 16 9.58 -6.37 -4.39
N ILE A 17 8.65 -7.21 -3.96
CA ILE A 17 7.20 -6.95 -4.09
C ILE A 17 6.80 -5.73 -3.27
N MET A 18 7.30 -5.59 -2.04
CA MET A 18 7.04 -4.42 -1.19
C MET A 18 7.56 -3.14 -1.84
N HIS A 19 8.75 -3.18 -2.44
CA HIS A 19 9.32 -2.04 -3.17
C HIS A 19 8.42 -1.60 -4.34
N LEU A 20 7.94 -2.54 -5.13
CA LEU A 20 7.01 -2.27 -6.23
C LEU A 20 5.69 -1.66 -5.71
N CYS A 21 5.17 -2.17 -4.61
CA CYS A 21 3.98 -1.62 -3.97
C CYS A 21 4.19 -0.16 -3.55
N ASP A 22 5.32 0.13 -2.94
CA ASP A 22 5.67 1.49 -2.50
C ASP A 22 5.78 2.46 -3.69
N GLU A 23 6.46 2.06 -4.76
CA GLU A 23 6.58 2.89 -5.97
C GLU A 23 5.22 3.20 -6.61
N VAL A 24 4.40 2.18 -6.81
CA VAL A 24 3.09 2.34 -7.47
C VAL A 24 2.11 3.12 -6.58
N ALA A 25 2.15 2.90 -5.26
CA ALA A 25 1.38 3.70 -4.31
C ALA A 25 1.80 5.16 -4.34
N GLY A 26 3.09 5.45 -4.42
CA GLY A 26 3.63 6.80 -4.55
C GLY A 26 3.10 7.51 -5.80
N ILE A 27 3.07 6.82 -6.93
CA ILE A 27 2.53 7.36 -8.18
C ILE A 27 1.04 7.71 -8.03
N ALA A 28 0.23 6.81 -7.48
CA ALA A 28 -1.18 7.06 -7.25
C ALA A 28 -1.42 8.25 -6.31
N ALA A 29 -0.62 8.34 -5.25
CA ALA A 29 -0.69 9.42 -4.28
C ALA A 29 -0.32 10.78 -4.86
N VAL A 30 0.73 10.86 -5.67
CA VAL A 30 1.15 12.10 -6.36
C VAL A 30 0.09 12.54 -7.36
N ARG A 31 -0.45 11.61 -8.14
CA ARG A 31 -1.51 11.92 -9.11
C ARG A 31 -2.75 12.52 -8.45
N HIS A 32 -3.12 12.01 -7.28
CA HIS A 32 -4.29 12.53 -6.56
C HIS A 32 -3.99 13.84 -5.84
N SER A 33 -2.90 13.92 -5.09
CA SER A 33 -2.58 15.08 -4.26
C SER A 33 -2.03 16.27 -5.02
N GLY A 34 -1.39 16.04 -6.16
CA GLY A 34 -0.61 17.08 -6.87
C GLY A 34 0.62 17.55 -6.11
N SER A 35 1.03 16.86 -5.05
CA SER A 35 2.11 17.23 -4.15
C SER A 35 3.17 16.14 -4.08
N ARG A 36 4.33 16.48 -3.57
CA ARG A 36 5.31 15.48 -3.16
C ARG A 36 4.74 14.65 -2.02
N VAL A 37 4.99 13.36 -2.03
CA VAL A 37 4.50 12.45 -0.99
C VAL A 37 5.65 11.65 -0.40
N VAL A 38 5.46 11.21 0.84
CA VAL A 38 6.33 10.25 1.52
C VAL A 38 5.49 9.11 2.09
N THR A 39 6.07 7.93 2.14
CA THR A 39 5.46 6.78 2.78
C THR A 39 5.65 6.88 4.29
N ALA A 40 4.56 6.98 5.03
CA ALA A 40 4.59 7.06 6.49
C ALA A 40 4.48 5.68 7.15
N ALA A 41 3.68 4.79 6.56
CA ALA A 41 3.48 3.44 7.08
C ALA A 41 2.99 2.49 5.99
N MET A 42 3.30 1.22 6.16
CA MET A 42 2.70 0.12 5.42
C MET A 42 2.03 -0.78 6.45
N ASP A 43 0.73 -1.02 6.29
CA ASP A 43 0.01 -1.95 7.13
C ASP A 43 0.45 -3.39 6.85
N ARG A 44 0.05 -4.30 7.73
CA ARG A 44 0.38 -5.72 7.63
C ARG A 44 0.11 -6.25 6.23
N MET A 45 1.17 -6.66 5.55
CA MET A 45 1.11 -7.25 4.23
C MET A 45 1.27 -8.76 4.35
N SER A 46 0.35 -9.50 3.74
CA SER A 46 0.40 -10.95 3.70
C SER A 46 0.65 -11.43 2.29
N PHE A 47 1.58 -12.36 2.14
CA PHE A 47 1.87 -13.05 0.88
C PHE A 47 1.12 -14.38 0.87
N ARG A 48 0.00 -14.43 0.18
CA ARG A 48 -0.85 -15.62 0.11
C ARG A 48 -0.31 -16.68 -0.84
N HIS A 49 0.39 -16.24 -1.87
CA HIS A 49 1.00 -17.07 -2.87
C HIS A 49 2.39 -16.55 -3.20
N PRO A 50 3.36 -17.43 -3.45
CA PRO A 50 4.68 -17.01 -3.87
C PRO A 50 4.65 -16.48 -5.32
N VAL A 51 5.57 -15.59 -5.63
CA VAL A 51 5.86 -15.16 -6.99
C VAL A 51 7.11 -15.87 -7.46
N PHE A 52 7.03 -16.50 -8.63
CA PHE A 52 8.15 -17.25 -9.20
C PHE A 52 8.88 -16.45 -10.27
N VAL A 53 10.17 -16.75 -10.43
CA VAL A 53 10.97 -16.22 -11.54
C VAL A 53 10.29 -16.55 -12.88
N GLY A 54 10.23 -15.59 -13.78
CA GLY A 54 9.59 -15.73 -15.09
C GLY A 54 8.11 -15.36 -15.13
N GLN A 55 7.46 -15.19 -13.97
CA GLN A 55 6.09 -14.71 -13.94
C GLN A 55 6.01 -13.20 -14.20
N LEU A 56 4.89 -12.79 -14.81
CA LEU A 56 4.54 -11.38 -14.96
C LEU A 56 3.84 -10.91 -13.70
N VAL A 57 4.32 -9.80 -13.12
CA VAL A 57 3.70 -9.18 -11.95
C VAL A 57 2.99 -7.91 -12.37
N THR A 58 1.72 -7.81 -12.00
CA THR A 58 0.90 -6.62 -12.18
C THR A 58 0.59 -6.02 -10.82
N VAL A 59 0.88 -4.73 -10.67
CA VAL A 59 0.64 -3.97 -9.43
C VAL A 59 -0.36 -2.87 -9.73
N LYS A 60 -1.48 -2.89 -9.03
CA LYS A 60 -2.58 -1.92 -9.19
C LYS A 60 -2.75 -1.14 -7.89
N ALA A 61 -2.77 0.18 -7.95
CA ALA A 61 -2.96 1.03 -6.80
C ALA A 61 -4.19 1.94 -6.94
N THR A 62 -4.85 2.16 -5.81
CA THR A 62 -6.02 3.04 -5.71
C THR A 62 -5.97 3.81 -4.40
N VAL A 63 -6.28 5.11 -4.43
CA VAL A 63 -6.49 5.91 -3.22
C VAL A 63 -7.83 5.51 -2.61
N ASN A 64 -7.80 4.93 -1.42
CA ASN A 64 -8.98 4.43 -0.73
C ASN A 64 -9.67 5.48 0.12
N ALA A 65 -8.88 6.32 0.79
CA ALA A 65 -9.37 7.38 1.68
C ALA A 65 -8.37 8.51 1.77
N VAL A 66 -8.87 9.70 2.01
CA VAL A 66 -8.07 10.91 2.24
C VAL A 66 -8.49 11.52 3.57
N TRP A 67 -7.51 11.86 4.39
CA TRP A 67 -7.68 12.68 5.59
C TRP A 67 -7.09 14.07 5.31
N ARG A 68 -6.70 14.81 6.32
CA ARG A 68 -6.20 16.17 6.07
C ARG A 68 -4.93 16.20 5.21
N SER A 69 -3.84 15.60 5.69
CA SER A 69 -2.52 15.60 5.03
C SER A 69 -2.00 14.19 4.72
N SER A 70 -2.81 13.20 4.98
CA SER A 70 -2.51 11.80 4.72
C SER A 70 -3.60 11.13 3.91
N MET A 71 -3.25 10.04 3.25
CA MET A 71 -4.17 9.21 2.50
C MET A 71 -3.75 7.76 2.60
N GLU A 72 -4.72 6.87 2.45
CA GLU A 72 -4.43 5.46 2.28
C GLU A 72 -4.48 5.09 0.81
N VAL A 73 -3.42 4.43 0.35
CA VAL A 73 -3.37 3.82 -0.98
C VAL A 73 -3.40 2.31 -0.82
N GLY A 74 -4.41 1.68 -1.40
CA GLY A 74 -4.51 0.23 -1.49
C GLY A 74 -3.80 -0.27 -2.73
N VAL A 75 -3.01 -1.33 -2.59
CA VAL A 75 -2.24 -1.92 -3.68
C VAL A 75 -2.55 -3.41 -3.78
N ARG A 76 -2.95 -3.83 -4.97
CA ARG A 76 -3.19 -5.23 -5.30
C ARG A 76 -2.07 -5.75 -6.18
N VAL A 77 -1.49 -6.87 -5.81
CA VAL A 77 -0.44 -7.55 -6.57
C VAL A 77 -0.98 -8.85 -7.14
N GLU A 78 -0.81 -9.01 -8.43
CA GLU A 78 -1.17 -10.22 -9.17
C GLU A 78 0.07 -10.78 -9.87
N SER A 79 0.20 -12.10 -9.92
CA SER A 79 1.17 -12.78 -10.76
C SER A 79 0.49 -13.58 -11.85
N GLU A 80 1.10 -13.63 -13.02
CA GLU A 80 0.59 -14.34 -14.18
C GLU A 80 1.64 -15.30 -14.70
N ASN A 81 1.22 -16.55 -14.90
CA ASN A 81 1.98 -17.48 -15.72
C ASN A 81 1.63 -17.21 -17.19
N VAL A 82 2.55 -16.61 -17.93
CA VAL A 82 2.30 -16.17 -19.31
C VAL A 82 2.05 -17.33 -20.30
N ARG A 83 2.49 -18.54 -19.95
CA ARG A 83 2.24 -19.73 -20.79
C ARG A 83 0.83 -20.26 -20.65
N THR A 84 0.26 -20.21 -19.45
CA THR A 84 -1.07 -20.74 -19.16
C THR A 84 -2.13 -19.66 -19.03
N SER A 85 -1.73 -18.40 -18.97
CA SER A 85 -2.58 -17.24 -18.68
C SER A 85 -3.27 -17.30 -17.30
N GLU A 86 -2.78 -18.15 -16.40
CA GLU A 86 -3.28 -18.21 -15.05
C GLU A 86 -2.82 -16.98 -14.25
N ILE A 87 -3.79 -16.26 -13.68
CA ILE A 87 -3.56 -15.07 -12.86
C ILE A 87 -3.93 -15.40 -11.42
N VAL A 88 -3.01 -15.08 -10.49
CA VAL A 88 -3.18 -15.31 -9.06
C VAL A 88 -3.04 -13.98 -8.32
N HIS A 89 -3.98 -13.70 -7.42
CA HIS A 89 -3.86 -12.61 -6.45
C HIS A 89 -2.88 -13.02 -5.36
N THR A 90 -1.67 -12.48 -5.38
CA THR A 90 -0.58 -12.88 -4.48
C THR A 90 -0.58 -12.12 -3.17
N SER A 91 -0.86 -10.83 -3.20
CA SER A 91 -0.83 -9.99 -2.01
C SER A 91 -1.62 -8.69 -2.18
N THR A 92 -1.97 -8.11 -1.04
CA THR A 92 -2.55 -6.78 -0.93
C THR A 92 -1.78 -5.99 0.12
N ALA A 93 -1.49 -4.73 -0.16
CA ALA A 93 -0.85 -3.81 0.76
C ALA A 93 -1.70 -2.55 0.92
N TYR A 94 -1.62 -1.95 2.10
CA TYR A 94 -2.23 -0.65 2.39
C TYR A 94 -1.15 0.27 2.92
N LEU A 95 -0.88 1.35 2.18
CA LEU A 95 0.16 2.31 2.53
C LEU A 95 -0.48 3.63 2.94
N THR A 96 0.05 4.20 4.03
CA THR A 96 -0.28 5.56 4.44
C THR A 96 0.75 6.50 3.83
N MET A 97 0.29 7.39 2.98
CA MET A 97 1.12 8.39 2.31
C MET A 97 0.80 9.77 2.88
N VAL A 98 1.82 10.58 3.08
CA VAL A 98 1.69 11.95 3.57
C VAL A 98 2.14 12.92 2.47
N ALA A 99 1.28 13.89 2.17
CA ALA A 99 1.63 14.96 1.23
C ALA A 99 2.46 16.05 1.92
N LEU A 100 3.50 16.49 1.24
CA LEU A 100 4.42 17.51 1.73
C LEU A 100 4.40 18.73 0.81
N ASP A 101 4.51 19.92 1.43
CA ASP A 101 4.74 21.17 0.70
C ASP A 101 6.20 21.32 0.25
N ASP A 102 6.53 22.44 -0.38
CA ASP A 102 7.88 22.72 -0.87
C ASP A 102 8.93 22.86 0.26
N GLU A 103 8.49 23.10 1.49
CA GLU A 103 9.33 23.18 2.68
C GLU A 103 9.46 21.81 3.40
N GLY A 104 8.82 20.76 2.88
CA GLY A 104 8.82 19.42 3.47
C GLY A 104 7.87 19.24 4.64
N LYS A 105 6.90 20.14 4.82
CA LYS A 105 5.87 20.03 5.86
C LYS A 105 4.59 19.39 5.32
N PRO A 106 3.83 18.65 6.17
CA PRO A 106 2.56 18.11 5.76
C PRO A 106 1.63 19.20 5.21
N THR A 107 1.01 18.92 4.06
CA THR A 107 0.07 19.82 3.40
C THR A 107 -1.26 19.14 3.14
N GLU A 108 -2.31 19.94 3.02
CA GLU A 108 -3.66 19.43 2.81
C GLU A 108 -3.80 18.74 1.45
N ILE A 109 -4.48 17.60 1.45
CA ILE A 109 -4.78 16.81 0.26
C ILE A 109 -6.21 17.09 -0.17
N PRO A 110 -6.47 17.27 -1.49
CA PRO A 110 -7.83 17.37 -1.99
C PRO A 110 -8.65 16.14 -1.58
N PRO A 111 -9.91 16.32 -1.14
CA PRO A 111 -10.75 15.21 -0.74
C PRO A 111 -11.03 14.26 -1.92
N ILE A 112 -11.27 13.01 -1.60
CA ILE A 112 -11.76 12.02 -2.55
C ILE A 112 -13.26 11.83 -2.34
N LYS A 113 -14.00 11.63 -3.44
CA LYS A 113 -15.43 11.32 -3.37
C LYS A 113 -15.67 9.88 -3.78
N ALA A 114 -16.04 9.06 -2.81
CA ALA A 114 -16.46 7.68 -3.06
C ALA A 114 -17.87 7.68 -3.68
N VAL A 115 -18.00 7.17 -4.89
CA VAL A 115 -19.25 7.14 -5.65
C VAL A 115 -19.81 5.72 -5.73
N THR A 116 -19.00 4.75 -6.16
CA THR A 116 -19.42 3.36 -6.29
C THR A 116 -19.51 2.66 -4.95
N GLN A 117 -20.21 1.54 -4.89
CA GLN A 117 -20.30 0.73 -3.67
C GLN A 117 -18.92 0.21 -3.24
N ASP A 118 -18.07 -0.17 -4.20
CA ASP A 118 -16.71 -0.61 -3.93
C ASP A 118 -15.84 0.51 -3.36
N GLU A 119 -15.94 1.71 -3.90
CA GLU A 119 -15.22 2.88 -3.38
C GLU A 119 -15.66 3.21 -1.95
N LYS A 120 -16.95 3.19 -1.67
CA LYS A 120 -17.49 3.42 -0.33
C LYS A 120 -17.05 2.34 0.66
N ARG A 121 -17.00 1.09 0.22
CA ARG A 121 -16.51 -0.02 1.04
C ARG A 121 -15.03 0.18 1.36
N ARG A 122 -14.20 0.47 0.36
CA ARG A 122 -12.76 0.73 0.55
C ARG A 122 -12.51 1.90 1.51
N GLU A 123 -13.29 2.96 1.40
CA GLU A 123 -13.19 4.12 2.30
C GLU A 123 -13.52 3.75 3.74
N ARG A 124 -14.61 3.00 3.99
CA ARG A 124 -14.97 2.52 5.33
C ARG A 124 -13.90 1.59 5.91
N GLU A 125 -13.40 0.67 5.12
CA GLU A 125 -12.35 -0.27 5.55
C GLU A 125 -11.03 0.46 5.84
N ALA A 126 -10.69 1.49 5.06
CA ALA A 126 -9.53 2.35 5.30
C ALA A 126 -9.67 3.12 6.63
N GLN A 127 -10.85 3.64 6.92
CA GLN A 127 -11.13 4.30 8.19
C GLN A 127 -10.98 3.33 9.37
N LEU A 128 -11.48 2.11 9.23
CA LEU A 128 -11.32 1.07 10.25
C LEU A 128 -9.85 0.73 10.48
N ARG A 129 -9.05 0.57 9.43
CA ARG A 129 -7.61 0.34 9.57
C ARG A 129 -6.91 1.49 10.28
N ARG A 130 -7.28 2.73 9.95
CA ARG A 130 -6.74 3.92 10.62
C ARG A 130 -7.07 3.93 12.09
N ASP A 131 -8.31 3.71 12.45
CA ASP A 131 -8.77 3.70 13.84
C ASP A 131 -8.05 2.63 14.65
N ASN A 132 -7.89 1.43 14.11
CA ASN A 132 -7.17 0.33 14.74
C ASN A 132 -5.68 0.66 14.94
N ARG A 133 -5.05 1.26 13.96
CA ARG A 133 -3.63 1.66 14.02
C ARG A 133 -3.40 2.73 15.09
N LEU A 134 -4.27 3.73 15.15
CA LEU A 134 -4.17 4.79 16.17
C LEU A 134 -4.42 4.25 17.59
N ALA A 135 -5.40 3.35 17.75
CA ALA A 135 -5.67 2.71 19.03
C ALA A 135 -4.53 1.79 19.47
N GLU A 136 -3.92 1.05 18.57
CA GLU A 136 -2.74 0.21 18.85
C GLU A 136 -1.56 1.07 19.30
N ARG A 137 -1.29 2.16 18.61
CA ARG A 137 -0.23 3.11 18.95
C ARG A 137 -0.42 3.67 20.35
N GLN A 138 -1.62 4.12 20.68
CA GLN A 138 -1.94 4.67 22.00
C GLN A 138 -1.70 3.63 23.09
N ARG A 139 -2.17 2.40 22.92
CA ARG A 139 -1.95 1.31 23.88
C ARG A 139 -0.47 1.01 24.09
N MET A 140 0.33 1.05 23.03
CA MET A 140 1.78 0.82 23.12
C MET A 140 2.50 1.96 23.84
N GLU A 141 2.06 3.19 23.65
CA GLU A 141 2.59 4.36 24.37
C GLU A 141 2.25 4.27 25.88
N GLU A 142 0.99 3.98 26.22
CA GLU A 142 0.55 3.77 27.61
C GLU A 142 1.32 2.65 28.33
N GLU A 143 1.64 1.56 27.63
CA GLU A 143 2.41 0.45 28.20
C GLU A 143 3.87 0.84 28.47
N ARG A 144 4.47 1.64 27.60
CA ARG A 144 5.83 2.17 27.82
C ARG A 144 5.89 3.11 29.01
N ASP A 145 4.86 3.94 29.21
CA ASP A 145 4.80 4.89 30.32
C ASP A 145 4.61 4.20 31.69
N ARG A 146 4.11 2.95 31.68
CA ARG A 146 3.98 2.13 32.90
C ARG A 146 5.28 1.42 33.31
N ALA A 147 6.21 1.27 32.40
CA ALA A 147 7.49 0.61 32.64
C ALA A 147 8.50 1.61 33.26
#